data_059c6ffaf83351995ba6191bc2434538
#
_entry.id   059c6ffaf83351995ba6191bc2434538
#
_cell.length_a   1.000
_cell.length_b   1.000
_cell.length_c   1.000
_cell.angle_alpha   90.00
_cell.angle_beta   90.00
_cell.angle_gamma   90.00
#
_symmetry.space_group_name_H-M   'P 1'
#
loop_
_entity.id
_entity.type
_entity.pdbx_description
1 polymer ?
#
loop_
_entity_poly.entity_id
_entity_poly.type
_entity_poly.pdbx_seq_one_letter_code
_entity_poly.pdbx_strand_id
1 'polypeptide(L)'
;MERTLSIIKPDGVSRGLIGEVVRRFEKNNIGIAAMKMIYMTKIQAQGFYAVHKERPFFASLTDFMSSGPVVVMVLQGENVIAKNRELMGATNYKEAAPGTIRADFATDIEKNVVHGSDSPQSAAFEIGYFFNSFEITG
;
A
#
# COMPACT_ATOMS: atom_id res chain seq x y z
N MET A 1 13.72 10.60 10.32
CA MET A 1 12.35 10.07 10.18
C MET A 1 12.31 8.91 9.23
N GLU A 2 11.54 7.91 9.57
CA GLU A 2 11.38 6.75 8.73
C GLU A 2 10.37 7.02 7.61
N ARG A 3 10.52 6.31 6.50
CA ARG A 3 9.58 6.35 5.37
C ARG A 3 9.13 4.95 5.01
N THR A 4 7.92 4.83 4.49
CA THR A 4 7.37 3.58 3.99
C THR A 4 6.54 3.83 2.74
N LEU A 5 6.36 2.80 1.92
CA LEU A 5 5.47 2.90 0.78
C LEU A 5 4.09 2.37 1.16
N SER A 6 3.07 3.09 0.75
CA SER A 6 1.68 2.65 0.83
C SER A 6 1.07 2.63 -0.57
N ILE A 7 0.24 1.64 -0.83
CA ILE A 7 -0.56 1.60 -2.06
C ILE A 7 -2.02 1.44 -1.65
N ILE A 8 -2.89 2.27 -2.23
CA ILE A 8 -4.32 1.98 -2.22
C ILE A 8 -4.57 1.14 -3.46
N LYS A 9 -4.98 -0.10 -3.26
CA LYS A 9 -5.14 -1.11 -4.31
C LYS A 9 -6.35 -0.81 -5.19
N PRO A 10 -6.47 -1.47 -6.35
CA PRO A 10 -7.60 -1.20 -7.26
C PRO A 10 -8.97 -1.30 -6.62
N ASP A 11 -9.18 -2.20 -5.68
CA ASP A 11 -10.46 -2.32 -4.97
C ASP A 11 -10.75 -1.09 -4.10
N GLY A 12 -9.74 -0.54 -3.44
CA GLY A 12 -9.90 0.67 -2.65
C GLY A 12 -10.20 1.90 -3.52
N VAL A 13 -9.51 2.01 -4.65
CA VAL A 13 -9.73 3.13 -5.59
C VAL A 13 -11.13 3.06 -6.20
N SER A 14 -11.52 1.88 -6.71
CA SER A 14 -12.81 1.72 -7.38
C SER A 14 -13.99 1.90 -6.43
N ARG A 15 -13.81 1.66 -5.15
CA ARG A 15 -14.86 1.81 -4.13
C ARG A 15 -14.88 3.19 -3.50
N GLY A 16 -14.05 4.13 -3.99
CA GLY A 16 -14.04 5.50 -3.48
C GLY A 16 -13.44 5.65 -2.09
N LEU A 17 -12.47 4.80 -1.73
CA LEU A 17 -11.89 4.79 -0.39
C LEU A 17 -10.61 5.62 -0.27
N ILE A 18 -10.17 6.31 -1.34
CA ILE A 18 -8.94 7.12 -1.30
C ILE A 18 -8.97 8.11 -0.14
N GLY A 19 -10.03 8.90 -0.06
CA GLY A 19 -10.16 9.94 0.97
C GLY A 19 -10.18 9.37 2.38
N GLU A 20 -10.85 8.24 2.58
CA GLU A 20 -10.92 7.62 3.90
C GLU A 20 -9.56 7.08 4.35
N VAL A 21 -8.80 6.46 3.45
CA VAL A 21 -7.46 5.95 3.76
C VAL A 21 -6.52 7.10 4.10
N VAL A 22 -6.51 8.16 3.26
CA VAL A 22 -5.68 9.35 3.50
C VAL A 22 -6.06 10.01 4.83
N ARG A 23 -7.34 10.15 5.10
CA ARG A 23 -7.84 10.72 6.37
C ARG A 23 -7.29 9.95 7.57
N ARG A 24 -7.26 8.62 7.50
CA ARG A 24 -6.74 7.79 8.61
C ARG A 24 -5.26 8.01 8.83
N PHE A 25 -4.48 8.17 7.75
CA PHE A 25 -3.06 8.52 7.89
C PHE A 25 -2.90 9.86 8.59
N GLU A 26 -3.55 10.89 8.10
CA GLU A 26 -3.41 12.24 8.65
C GLU A 26 -3.93 12.33 10.08
N LYS A 27 -5.04 11.67 10.38
CA LYS A 27 -5.60 11.63 11.74
C LYS A 27 -4.67 10.96 12.73
N ASN A 28 -3.84 10.04 12.29
CA ASN A 28 -2.88 9.34 13.13
C ASN A 28 -1.47 9.95 13.06
N ASN A 29 -1.35 11.19 12.60
CA ASN A 29 -0.10 11.94 12.51
C ASN A 29 0.96 11.27 11.62
N ILE A 30 0.49 10.58 10.59
CA ILE A 30 1.36 10.01 9.57
C ILE A 30 1.42 11.02 8.41
N GLY A 31 2.61 11.54 8.12
CA GLY A 31 2.79 12.50 7.04
C GLY A 31 2.80 11.82 5.67
N ILE A 32 2.28 12.52 4.67
CA ILE A 32 2.32 12.07 3.27
C ILE A 32 3.38 12.92 2.57
N ALA A 33 4.49 12.30 2.21
CA ALA A 33 5.62 12.98 1.58
C ALA A 33 5.56 12.92 0.04
N ALA A 34 4.77 12.02 -0.52
CA ALA A 34 4.52 11.92 -1.95
C ALA A 34 3.24 11.14 -2.20
N MET A 35 2.54 11.46 -3.27
CA MET A 35 1.30 10.77 -3.64
C MET A 35 1.05 10.94 -5.13
N LYS A 36 0.71 9.84 -5.81
CA LYS A 36 0.26 9.90 -7.21
C LYS A 36 -0.61 8.71 -7.55
N MET A 37 -1.49 8.89 -8.51
CA MET A 37 -2.31 7.81 -9.06
C MET A 37 -1.65 7.28 -10.33
N ILE A 38 -1.52 5.96 -10.42
CA ILE A 38 -0.94 5.30 -11.60
C ILE A 38 -1.79 4.10 -11.98
N TYR A 39 -1.61 3.64 -13.21
CA TYR A 39 -2.20 2.41 -13.70
C TYR A 39 -1.05 1.50 -14.13
N MET A 40 -0.74 0.49 -13.33
CA MET A 40 0.38 -0.40 -13.63
C MET A 40 0.07 -1.32 -14.79
N THR A 41 1.06 -1.53 -15.66
CA THR A 41 1.03 -2.67 -16.58
C THR A 41 1.27 -3.95 -15.78
N LYS A 42 0.93 -5.10 -16.38
CA LYS A 42 1.20 -6.39 -15.73
C LYS A 42 2.70 -6.57 -15.47
N ILE A 43 3.55 -6.16 -16.41
CA ILE A 43 5.00 -6.24 -16.24
C ILE A 43 5.46 -5.40 -15.06
N GLN A 44 4.92 -4.20 -14.90
CA GLN A 44 5.25 -3.35 -13.75
C GLN A 44 4.80 -3.99 -12.42
N ALA A 45 3.61 -4.58 -12.39
CA ALA A 45 3.14 -5.29 -11.21
C ALA A 45 4.02 -6.51 -10.89
N GLN A 46 4.41 -7.28 -11.91
CA GLN A 46 5.31 -8.40 -11.75
C GLN A 46 6.68 -7.98 -11.21
N GLY A 47 7.21 -6.85 -11.69
CA GLY A 47 8.48 -6.32 -11.20
C GLY A 47 8.41 -5.87 -9.74
N PHE A 48 7.30 -5.25 -9.36
CA PHE A 48 7.09 -4.81 -7.98
C PHE A 48 7.04 -5.99 -7.01
N TYR A 49 6.34 -7.06 -7.39
CA TYR A 49 6.17 -8.25 -6.56
C TYR A 49 7.18 -9.36 -6.90
N ALA A 50 8.30 -9.04 -7.57
CA ALA A 50 9.28 -10.04 -8.03
C ALA A 50 9.80 -10.92 -6.90
N VAL A 51 9.88 -10.41 -5.67
CA VAL A 51 10.29 -11.18 -4.48
C VAL A 51 9.33 -12.35 -4.21
N HIS A 52 8.11 -12.30 -4.72
CA HIS A 52 7.08 -13.34 -4.56
C HIS A 52 6.85 -14.17 -5.82
N LYS A 53 7.73 -14.07 -6.83
CA LYS A 53 7.50 -14.71 -8.15
C LYS A 53 7.30 -16.22 -8.09
N GLU A 54 7.83 -16.89 -7.06
CA GLU A 54 7.68 -18.34 -6.89
C GLU A 54 6.46 -18.72 -6.05
N ARG A 55 5.69 -17.73 -5.55
CA ARG A 55 4.52 -17.99 -4.71
C ARG A 55 3.31 -18.33 -5.56
N PRO A 56 2.42 -19.24 -5.08
CA PRO A 56 1.21 -19.60 -5.82
C PRO A 56 0.28 -18.44 -6.13
N PHE A 57 0.27 -17.40 -5.27
CA PHE A 57 -0.60 -16.24 -5.43
C PHE A 57 -0.05 -15.19 -6.41
N PHE A 58 1.17 -15.37 -6.93
CA PHE A 58 1.84 -14.33 -7.73
C PHE A 58 1.04 -13.90 -8.95
N ALA A 59 0.54 -14.86 -9.74
CA ALA A 59 -0.22 -14.57 -10.97
C ALA A 59 -1.51 -13.80 -10.64
N SER A 60 -2.27 -14.27 -9.65
CA SER A 60 -3.52 -13.62 -9.24
C SER A 60 -3.26 -12.20 -8.70
N LEU A 61 -2.24 -12.04 -7.87
CA LEU A 61 -1.89 -10.75 -7.28
C LEU A 61 -1.48 -9.74 -8.36
N THR A 62 -0.63 -10.14 -9.29
CA THR A 62 -0.16 -9.23 -10.35
C THR A 62 -1.26 -8.90 -11.35
N ASP A 63 -2.16 -9.85 -11.64
CA ASP A 63 -3.35 -9.57 -12.43
C ASP A 63 -4.25 -8.55 -11.73
N PHE A 64 -4.48 -8.72 -10.44
CA PHE A 64 -5.31 -7.81 -9.67
C PHE A 64 -4.68 -6.41 -9.62
N MET A 65 -3.41 -6.31 -9.28
CA MET A 65 -2.73 -5.02 -9.13
C MET A 65 -2.60 -4.25 -10.45
N SER A 66 -2.70 -4.90 -11.59
CA SER A 66 -2.71 -4.27 -12.91
C SER A 66 -4.11 -4.14 -13.51
N SER A 67 -5.16 -4.41 -12.74
CA SER A 67 -6.54 -4.40 -13.23
C SER A 67 -7.22 -3.03 -13.19
N GLY A 68 -6.62 -2.04 -12.55
CA GLY A 68 -7.19 -0.71 -12.43
C GLY A 68 -6.21 0.26 -11.77
N PRO A 69 -6.57 1.54 -11.68
CA PRO A 69 -5.72 2.54 -11.03
C PRO A 69 -5.43 2.22 -9.57
N VAL A 70 -4.25 2.58 -9.12
CA VAL A 70 -3.82 2.51 -7.72
C VAL A 70 -3.29 3.88 -7.30
N VAL A 71 -3.30 4.16 -6.01
CA VAL A 71 -2.66 5.35 -5.47
C VAL A 71 -1.44 4.91 -4.69
N VAL A 72 -0.26 5.37 -5.11
CA VAL A 72 1.00 5.10 -4.42
C VAL A 72 1.39 6.33 -3.60
N MET A 73 1.87 6.08 -2.38
CA MET A 73 2.22 7.15 -1.44
C MET A 73 3.51 6.82 -0.71
N VAL A 74 4.30 7.85 -0.43
CA VAL A 74 5.39 7.76 0.54
C VAL A 74 4.86 8.34 1.85
N LEU A 75 4.79 7.52 2.87
CA LEU A 75 4.41 7.95 4.22
C LEU A 75 5.67 8.20 5.04
N GLN A 76 5.60 9.17 5.96
CA GLN A 76 6.73 9.61 6.73
C GLN A 76 6.36 9.85 8.18
N GLY A 77 7.19 9.41 9.10
CA GLY A 77 6.98 9.61 10.54
C GLY A 77 7.87 8.71 11.38
N GLU A 78 7.81 8.92 12.69
CA GLU A 78 8.50 8.05 13.64
C GLU A 78 7.86 6.65 13.62
N ASN A 79 8.67 5.61 13.41
CA ASN A 79 8.21 4.22 13.35
C ASN A 79 7.05 4.02 12.35
N VAL A 80 7.08 4.73 11.23
CA VAL A 80 5.94 4.76 10.31
C VAL A 80 5.67 3.40 9.67
N ILE A 81 6.68 2.57 9.46
CA ILE A 81 6.48 1.22 8.92
C ILE A 81 5.55 0.44 9.86
N ALA A 82 5.88 0.40 11.15
CA ALA A 82 5.07 -0.31 12.14
C ALA A 82 3.70 0.34 12.33
N LYS A 83 3.65 1.67 12.41
CA LYS A 83 2.38 2.40 12.57
C LYS A 83 1.44 2.17 11.40
N ASN A 84 1.96 2.19 10.17
CA ASN A 84 1.15 1.94 9.00
C ASN A 84 0.60 0.51 9.00
N ARG A 85 1.43 -0.47 9.31
CA ARG A 85 0.99 -1.87 9.36
C ARG A 85 -0.07 -2.09 10.43
N GLU A 86 0.07 -1.45 11.57
CA GLU A 86 -0.94 -1.50 12.63
C GLU A 86 -2.27 -0.89 12.15
N LEU A 87 -2.20 0.25 11.47
CA LEU A 87 -3.39 0.92 10.94
C LEU A 87 -4.06 0.12 9.83
N MET A 88 -3.27 -0.54 8.99
CA MET A 88 -3.77 -1.42 7.93
C MET A 88 -4.52 -2.63 8.48
N GLY A 89 -4.01 -3.22 9.53
CA GLY A 89 -4.53 -4.48 10.08
C GLY A 89 -3.90 -5.71 9.44
N ALA A 90 -4.23 -6.89 9.97
CA ALA A 90 -3.70 -8.16 9.50
C ALA A 90 -4.05 -8.40 8.02
N THR A 91 -3.15 -9.07 7.29
CA THR A 91 -3.36 -9.43 5.89
C THR A 91 -4.65 -10.21 5.70
N ASN A 92 -4.91 -11.17 6.57
CA ASN A 92 -6.22 -11.81 6.62
C ASN A 92 -7.18 -10.89 7.37
N TYR A 93 -8.09 -10.26 6.64
CA TYR A 93 -9.00 -9.27 7.20
C TYR A 93 -9.89 -9.82 8.31
N LYS A 94 -10.15 -11.14 8.30
CA LYS A 94 -10.95 -11.78 9.35
C LYS A 94 -10.24 -11.78 10.71
N GLU A 95 -8.92 -11.68 10.69
CA GLU A 95 -8.07 -11.61 11.89
C GLU A 95 -7.66 -10.18 12.23
N ALA A 96 -8.04 -9.20 11.40
CA ALA A 96 -7.67 -7.81 11.60
C ALA A 96 -8.43 -7.23 12.81
N ALA A 97 -7.73 -6.46 13.63
CA ALA A 97 -8.33 -5.82 14.79
C ALA A 97 -9.41 -4.81 14.37
N PRO A 98 -10.50 -4.69 15.13
CA PRO A 98 -11.53 -3.69 14.83
C PRO A 98 -10.95 -2.28 14.72
N GLY A 99 -11.46 -1.51 13.76
CA GLY A 99 -10.99 -0.15 13.51
C GLY A 99 -9.82 -0.04 12.55
N THR A 100 -9.23 -1.16 12.13
CA THR A 100 -8.20 -1.14 11.09
C THR A 100 -8.83 -1.03 9.71
N ILE A 101 -8.05 -0.59 8.72
CA ILE A 101 -8.55 -0.43 7.35
C ILE A 101 -9.09 -1.76 6.81
N ARG A 102 -8.34 -2.84 7.01
CA ARG A 102 -8.75 -4.15 6.49
C ARG A 102 -9.95 -4.74 7.22
N ALA A 103 -10.05 -4.54 8.53
CA ALA A 103 -11.23 -4.98 9.27
C ALA A 103 -12.48 -4.28 8.77
N ASP A 104 -12.38 -2.98 8.48
CA ASP A 104 -13.54 -2.18 8.07
C ASP A 104 -13.92 -2.39 6.60
N PHE A 105 -12.95 -2.60 5.70
CA PHE A 105 -13.20 -2.49 4.26
C PHE A 105 -12.76 -3.68 3.42
N ALA A 106 -11.87 -4.56 3.89
CA ALA A 106 -11.41 -5.69 3.08
C ALA A 106 -12.54 -6.70 2.87
N THR A 107 -12.56 -7.28 1.67
CA THR A 107 -13.57 -8.30 1.32
C THR A 107 -12.96 -9.66 1.04
N ASP A 108 -11.62 -9.74 0.95
CA ASP A 108 -10.88 -10.92 0.57
C ASP A 108 -9.45 -10.74 1.05
N ILE A 109 -8.66 -11.81 1.09
CA ILE A 109 -7.23 -11.73 1.46
C ILE A 109 -6.44 -10.91 0.43
N GLU A 110 -6.79 -11.00 -0.85
CA GLU A 110 -6.14 -10.23 -1.91
C GLU A 110 -6.76 -8.83 -2.07
N LYS A 111 -8.09 -8.75 -2.05
CA LYS A 111 -8.82 -7.47 -2.15
C LYS A 111 -8.95 -6.87 -0.76
N ASN A 112 -7.83 -6.43 -0.23
CA ASN A 112 -7.71 -5.95 1.15
C ASN A 112 -7.31 -4.48 1.26
N VAL A 113 -7.61 -3.72 0.24
CA VAL A 113 -7.62 -2.24 0.15
C VAL A 113 -6.23 -1.63 0.06
N VAL A 114 -5.29 -2.01 0.91
CA VAL A 114 -4.00 -1.33 1.05
C VAL A 114 -2.82 -2.29 1.08
N HIS A 115 -1.68 -1.78 0.65
CA HIS A 115 -0.36 -2.41 0.80
C HIS A 115 0.53 -1.46 1.60
N GLY A 116 1.39 -1.98 2.43
CA GLY A 116 2.44 -1.23 3.12
C GLY A 116 3.72 -2.03 3.17
N SER A 117 4.86 -1.36 3.07
CA SER A 117 6.15 -2.02 3.20
C SER A 117 6.27 -2.66 4.58
N ASP A 118 6.99 -3.78 4.67
CA ASP A 118 7.11 -4.54 5.92
C ASP A 118 8.46 -4.39 6.63
N SER A 119 9.41 -3.70 6.01
CA SER A 119 10.75 -3.52 6.57
C SER A 119 11.42 -2.29 5.96
N PRO A 120 12.49 -1.76 6.57
CA PRO A 120 13.28 -0.69 5.95
C PRO A 120 13.81 -1.07 4.57
N GLN A 121 14.20 -2.31 4.36
CA GLN A 121 14.73 -2.78 3.09
C GLN A 121 13.65 -2.81 2.02
N SER A 122 12.47 -3.36 2.33
CA SER A 122 11.36 -3.37 1.39
C SER A 122 10.87 -1.96 1.11
N ALA A 123 10.83 -1.09 2.11
CA ALA A 123 10.43 0.31 1.93
C ALA A 123 11.36 1.04 0.94
N ALA A 124 12.68 0.88 1.09
CA ALA A 124 13.64 1.50 0.19
C ALA A 124 13.44 1.06 -1.26
N PHE A 125 13.30 -0.25 -1.49
CA PHE A 125 13.04 -0.79 -2.83
C PHE A 125 11.72 -0.27 -3.39
N GLU A 126 10.66 -0.37 -2.61
CA GLU A 126 9.31 -0.05 -3.07
C GLU A 126 9.12 1.44 -3.36
N ILE A 127 9.69 2.30 -2.51
CA ILE A 127 9.66 3.75 -2.75
C ILE A 127 10.39 4.09 -4.05
N GLY A 128 11.60 3.55 -4.24
CA GLY A 128 12.38 3.79 -5.44
C GLY A 128 11.78 3.20 -6.71
N TYR A 129 10.89 2.23 -6.57
CA TYR A 129 10.19 1.64 -7.70
C TYR A 129 9.20 2.63 -8.34
N PHE A 130 8.54 3.46 -7.53
CA PHE A 130 7.48 4.36 -7.98
C PHE A 130 7.87 5.83 -8.02
N PHE A 131 8.86 6.26 -7.22
CA PHE A 131 9.16 7.68 -7.04
C PHE A 131 10.61 7.98 -7.30
N ASN A 132 10.87 9.14 -7.92
CA ASN A 132 12.21 9.73 -7.95
C ASN A 132 12.34 10.75 -6.80
N SER A 133 13.57 11.22 -6.57
CA SER A 133 13.84 12.10 -5.43
C SER A 133 13.14 13.45 -5.50
N PHE A 134 12.83 13.94 -6.70
CA PHE A 134 12.12 15.21 -6.87
C PHE A 134 10.63 15.11 -6.55
N GLU A 135 10.10 13.92 -6.55
CA GLU A 135 8.67 13.69 -6.27
C GLU A 135 8.38 13.55 -4.78
N ILE A 136 9.42 13.42 -3.96
CA ILE A 136 9.27 13.20 -2.53
C ILE A 136 9.58 14.52 -1.80
N THR A 137 8.59 15.03 -1.07
CA THR A 137 8.69 16.27 -0.30
C THR A 137 8.86 15.94 1.19
N GLY A 138 9.62 16.72 1.89
CA GLY A 138 9.80 16.52 3.34
C GLY A 138 11.01 15.63 3.70
#